data_f418d4ae0832e13b8f503f1e07659cd1
#
_entry.id   f418d4ae0832e13b8f503f1e07659cd1
#
_cell.length_a   1.000
_cell.length_b   1.000
_cell.length_c   1.000
_cell.angle_alpha   90.00
_cell.angle_beta   90.00
_cell.angle_gamma   90.00
#
_symmetry.space_group_name_H-M   'P 1'
#
loop_
_entity.id
_entity.type
_entity.pdbx_description
1 polymer ?
#
loop_
_entity_poly.entity_id
_entity_poly.type
_entity_poly.pdbx_seq_one_letter_code
_entity_poly.pdbx_strand_id
1 'polypeptide(L)'
;MRSARTRARSEAIAGMLMVAPVLVWLAATILYPLGASVAISLRDVRIIGSDGGFVGLGNYADVLEMARLWAALGRSLVWVAGNAVLQTLLALGTALLLNQRFRGVRLVRVWVILSWIVPTIVVVIIWRWLLGTSGGVVNYLLVSLGLTDRPVGFFAGQGSAMASLVVINSWRWFPFVAVMLLAGLQRIPADLYEAAAIDGAGPWQRFRRITWPLLQPTLLVLGVVGTLLSFNVFDIIWLTTAGGPSGATQTLPVLIYETAFKSYRLGQAAAMSVLVSLALMSLAVLLTWALAPKGEA
;
A
#
# COMPACT_ATOMS: atom_id res chain seq x y z
N MET A 1 39.02 29.89 21.85
CA MET A 1 37.63 29.44 22.01
C MET A 1 36.59 30.20 21.13
N ARG A 2 36.73 31.51 20.85
CA ARG A 2 35.81 32.27 19.96
C ARG A 2 35.83 31.82 18.49
N SER A 3 37.00 31.44 17.92
CA SER A 3 37.16 31.03 16.53
C SER A 3 36.49 29.68 16.21
N ALA A 4 36.47 28.73 17.15
CA ALA A 4 35.83 27.44 16.98
C ALA A 4 34.28 27.56 16.92
N ARG A 5 33.70 28.45 17.72
CA ARG A 5 32.24 28.72 17.71
C ARG A 5 31.78 29.43 16.45
N THR A 6 32.58 30.37 15.90
CA THR A 6 32.25 31.03 14.62
C THR A 6 32.35 30.07 13.44
N ARG A 7 33.32 29.17 13.43
CA ARG A 7 33.45 28.14 12.39
C ARG A 7 32.32 27.12 12.41
N ALA A 8 31.96 26.61 13.60
CA ALA A 8 30.81 25.72 13.77
C ALA A 8 29.48 26.36 13.32
N ARG A 9 29.33 27.69 13.58
CA ARG A 9 28.15 28.44 13.15
C ARG A 9 28.10 28.63 11.64
N SER A 10 29.24 28.91 10.98
CA SER A 10 29.30 29.03 9.53
C SER A 10 29.07 27.67 8.81
N GLU A 11 29.59 26.58 9.37
CA GLU A 11 29.35 25.23 8.86
C GLU A 11 27.88 24.82 9.01
N ALA A 12 27.22 25.16 10.14
CA ALA A 12 25.80 24.93 10.35
C ALA A 12 24.93 25.75 9.37
N ILE A 13 25.27 27.03 9.15
CA ILE A 13 24.57 27.87 8.17
C ILE A 13 24.75 27.33 6.73
N ALA A 14 25.97 26.96 6.37
CA ALA A 14 26.22 26.34 5.06
C ALA A 14 25.43 25.04 4.88
N GLY A 15 25.37 24.19 5.91
CA GLY A 15 24.53 22.98 5.90
C GLY A 15 23.05 23.29 5.75
N MET A 16 22.52 24.28 6.49
CA MET A 16 21.14 24.73 6.36
C MET A 16 20.83 25.27 4.96
N LEU A 17 21.72 26.07 4.36
CA LEU A 17 21.55 26.60 3.02
C LEU A 17 21.55 25.50 1.95
N MET A 18 22.34 24.43 2.12
CA MET A 18 22.33 23.28 1.22
C MET A 18 21.03 22.47 1.28
N VAL A 19 20.41 22.37 2.46
CA VAL A 19 19.15 21.62 2.66
C VAL A 19 17.91 22.49 2.42
N ALA A 20 18.03 23.83 2.54
CA ALA A 20 16.93 24.76 2.39
C ALA A 20 16.11 24.61 1.09
N PRO A 21 16.70 24.44 -0.12
CA PRO A 21 15.90 24.25 -1.34
C PRO A 21 14.99 23.03 -1.28
N VAL A 22 15.49 21.92 -0.71
CA VAL A 22 14.69 20.68 -0.56
C VAL A 22 13.58 20.90 0.46
N LEU A 23 13.87 21.55 1.59
CA LEU A 23 12.85 21.86 2.61
C LEU A 23 11.77 22.80 2.08
N VAL A 24 12.14 23.82 1.32
CA VAL A 24 11.18 24.74 0.67
C VAL A 24 10.30 23.99 -0.32
N TRP A 25 10.91 23.11 -1.12
CA TRP A 25 10.17 22.27 -2.06
C TRP A 25 9.17 21.35 -1.34
N LEU A 26 9.61 20.66 -0.30
CA LEU A 26 8.74 19.78 0.51
C LEU A 26 7.62 20.59 1.20
N ALA A 27 7.93 21.76 1.72
CA ALA A 27 6.93 22.64 2.31
C ALA A 27 5.88 23.09 1.27
N ALA A 28 6.29 23.49 0.10
CA ALA A 28 5.40 23.92 -0.97
C ALA A 28 4.56 22.77 -1.54
N THR A 29 5.11 21.56 -1.65
CA THR A 29 4.41 20.43 -2.29
C THR A 29 3.64 19.53 -1.33
N ILE A 30 3.97 19.55 -0.04
CA ILE A 30 3.32 18.71 0.98
C ILE A 30 2.57 19.56 2.02
N LEU A 31 3.26 20.50 2.69
CA LEU A 31 2.64 21.23 3.79
C LEU A 31 1.57 22.22 3.31
N TYR A 32 1.81 22.91 2.18
CA TYR A 32 0.84 23.85 1.64
C TYR A 32 -0.47 23.14 1.19
N PRO A 33 -0.47 22.07 0.38
CA PRO A 33 -1.70 21.35 0.03
C PRO A 33 -2.40 20.73 1.24
N LEU A 34 -1.64 20.25 2.23
CA LEU A 34 -2.21 19.73 3.48
C LEU A 34 -2.92 20.84 4.27
N GLY A 35 -2.28 22.00 4.43
CA GLY A 35 -2.88 23.17 5.07
C GLY A 35 -4.12 23.66 4.31
N ALA A 36 -4.07 23.71 2.97
CA ALA A 36 -5.20 24.04 2.13
C ALA A 36 -6.35 23.03 2.30
N SER A 37 -6.06 21.74 2.40
CA SER A 37 -7.08 20.72 2.67
C SER A 37 -7.74 20.92 4.03
N VAL A 38 -6.98 21.25 5.05
CA VAL A 38 -7.53 21.59 6.39
C VAL A 38 -8.39 22.86 6.30
N ALA A 39 -7.96 23.89 5.59
CA ALA A 39 -8.74 25.12 5.42
C ALA A 39 -10.07 24.88 4.65
N ILE A 40 -10.04 24.06 3.59
CA ILE A 40 -11.21 23.67 2.82
C ILE A 40 -12.18 22.82 3.66
N SER A 41 -11.65 21.93 4.52
CA SER A 41 -12.50 21.08 5.37
C SER A 41 -13.36 21.84 6.39
N LEU A 42 -12.98 23.07 6.71
CA LEU A 42 -13.71 23.97 7.62
C LEU A 42 -14.74 24.86 6.91
N ARG A 43 -14.90 24.71 5.59
CA ARG A 43 -15.77 25.53 4.75
C ARG A 43 -16.74 24.67 3.92
N ASP A 44 -17.94 25.20 3.60
CA ASP A 44 -18.88 24.56 2.68
C ASP A 44 -18.51 24.87 1.22
N VAL A 45 -17.39 24.32 0.77
CA VAL A 45 -16.93 24.48 -0.61
C VAL A 45 -17.58 23.42 -1.47
N ARG A 46 -18.34 23.87 -2.48
CA ARG A 46 -19.04 22.99 -3.44
C ARG A 46 -18.48 23.07 -4.86
N ILE A 47 -17.88 24.19 -5.21
CA ILE A 47 -17.30 24.43 -6.54
C ILE A 47 -15.83 24.77 -6.36
N ILE A 48 -14.96 24.20 -7.20
CA ILE A 48 -13.53 24.52 -7.20
C ILE A 48 -13.36 26.03 -7.47
N GLY A 49 -12.63 26.71 -6.59
CA GLY A 49 -12.40 28.15 -6.68
C GLY A 49 -13.46 29.00 -5.98
N SER A 50 -14.54 28.42 -5.44
CA SER A 50 -15.46 29.17 -4.57
C SER A 50 -14.92 29.23 -3.15
N ASP A 51 -15.12 30.38 -2.46
CA ASP A 51 -14.65 30.55 -1.07
C ASP A 51 -15.43 29.70 -0.06
N GLY A 52 -16.66 29.32 -0.33
CA GLY A 52 -17.56 28.63 0.59
C GLY A 52 -17.74 29.38 1.93
N GLY A 53 -18.84 29.22 2.62
CA GLY A 53 -19.03 29.75 3.97
C GLY A 53 -18.22 28.96 5.00
N PHE A 54 -17.72 29.65 6.04
CA PHE A 54 -17.08 28.96 7.15
C PHE A 54 -18.13 28.20 7.97
N VAL A 55 -17.96 26.88 8.10
CA VAL A 55 -18.88 25.97 8.81
C VAL A 55 -18.21 25.29 10.01
N GLY A 56 -16.96 25.65 10.32
CA GLY A 56 -16.20 25.04 11.42
C GLY A 56 -16.10 23.52 11.26
N LEU A 57 -16.53 22.77 12.25
CA LEU A 57 -16.50 21.30 12.24
C LEU A 57 -17.76 20.66 11.62
N GLY A 58 -18.66 21.41 10.99
CA GLY A 58 -19.90 20.88 10.40
C GLY A 58 -19.63 19.75 9.39
N ASN A 59 -18.67 19.93 8.47
CA ASN A 59 -18.30 18.87 7.52
C ASN A 59 -17.83 17.57 8.21
N TYR A 60 -17.15 17.68 9.35
CA TYR A 60 -16.69 16.49 10.11
C TYR A 60 -17.86 15.76 10.76
N ALA A 61 -18.82 16.50 11.33
CA ALA A 61 -20.03 15.90 11.89
C ALA A 61 -20.83 15.17 10.80
N ASP A 62 -21.11 15.86 9.69
CA ASP A 62 -21.82 15.27 8.55
C ASP A 62 -21.13 13.98 8.05
N VAL A 63 -19.82 14.02 7.89
CA VAL A 63 -19.02 12.89 7.38
C VAL A 63 -19.06 11.70 8.33
N LEU A 64 -18.95 11.93 9.64
CA LEU A 64 -18.97 10.86 10.65
C LEU A 64 -20.34 10.18 10.79
N GLU A 65 -21.41 10.89 10.46
CA GLU A 65 -22.77 10.33 10.40
C GLU A 65 -23.07 9.54 9.13
N MET A 66 -22.22 9.67 8.10
CA MET A 66 -22.40 8.94 6.83
C MET A 66 -22.17 7.43 6.99
N ALA A 67 -23.17 6.59 6.86
CA ALA A 67 -23.01 5.14 6.80
C ALA A 67 -22.05 4.68 5.70
N ARG A 68 -21.95 5.42 4.58
CA ARG A 68 -21.03 5.15 3.49
C ARG A 68 -19.56 5.28 3.89
N LEU A 69 -19.22 6.17 4.82
CA LEU A 69 -17.84 6.34 5.33
C LEU A 69 -17.39 5.05 6.03
N TRP A 70 -18.19 4.55 6.95
CA TRP A 70 -17.88 3.35 7.73
C TRP A 70 -17.84 2.09 6.87
N ALA A 71 -18.73 2.01 5.89
CA ALA A 71 -18.71 0.93 4.90
C ALA A 71 -17.46 0.99 4.02
N ALA A 72 -17.01 2.18 3.58
CA ALA A 72 -15.78 2.36 2.82
C ALA A 72 -14.54 2.08 3.68
N LEU A 73 -14.55 2.45 4.96
CA LEU A 73 -13.49 2.09 5.91
C LEU A 73 -13.36 0.57 6.04
N GLY A 74 -14.47 -0.14 6.25
CA GLY A 74 -14.47 -1.60 6.33
C GLY A 74 -13.89 -2.25 5.07
N ARG A 75 -14.26 -1.76 3.87
CA ARG A 75 -13.70 -2.24 2.60
C ARG A 75 -12.23 -1.89 2.44
N SER A 76 -11.80 -0.71 2.90
CA SER A 76 -10.37 -0.36 2.93
C SER A 76 -9.57 -1.31 3.81
N LEU A 77 -10.11 -1.70 4.97
CA LEU A 77 -9.45 -2.67 5.84
C LEU A 77 -9.37 -4.06 5.20
N VAL A 78 -10.47 -4.53 4.56
CA VAL A 78 -10.48 -5.80 3.79
C VAL A 78 -9.45 -5.75 2.65
N TRP A 79 -9.39 -4.63 1.91
CA TRP A 79 -8.41 -4.39 0.86
C TRP A 79 -6.97 -4.49 1.38
N VAL A 80 -6.65 -3.75 2.44
CA VAL A 80 -5.31 -3.73 3.03
C VAL A 80 -4.92 -5.10 3.58
N ALA A 81 -5.81 -5.74 4.34
CA ALA A 81 -5.55 -7.07 4.91
C ALA A 81 -5.36 -8.14 3.82
N GLY A 82 -6.24 -8.15 2.81
CA GLY A 82 -6.15 -9.07 1.68
C GLY A 82 -4.83 -8.92 0.91
N ASN A 83 -4.43 -7.68 0.61
CA ASN A 83 -3.15 -7.41 -0.04
C ASN A 83 -1.97 -7.77 0.85
N ALA A 84 -1.99 -7.40 2.14
CA ALA A 84 -0.90 -7.71 3.07
C ALA A 84 -0.66 -9.22 3.17
N VAL A 85 -1.72 -10.02 3.29
CA VAL A 85 -1.61 -11.48 3.37
C VAL A 85 -1.11 -12.06 2.05
N LEU A 86 -1.80 -11.76 0.93
CA LEU A 86 -1.51 -12.39 -0.35
C LEU A 86 -0.13 -11.97 -0.90
N GLN A 87 0.21 -10.68 -0.82
CA GLN A 87 1.53 -10.18 -1.23
C GLN A 87 2.66 -10.78 -0.41
N THR A 88 2.49 -10.87 0.92
CA THR A 88 3.51 -11.45 1.80
C THR A 88 3.72 -12.93 1.51
N LEU A 89 2.65 -13.69 1.30
CA LEU A 89 2.75 -15.13 0.96
C LEU A 89 3.46 -15.34 -0.38
N LEU A 90 3.05 -14.63 -1.43
CA LEU A 90 3.67 -14.70 -2.76
C LEU A 90 5.13 -14.24 -2.71
N ALA A 91 5.40 -13.14 -2.01
CA ALA A 91 6.72 -12.57 -1.91
C ALA A 91 7.67 -13.45 -1.10
N LEU A 92 7.22 -14.02 0.02
CA LEU A 92 8.03 -14.92 0.84
C LEU A 92 8.40 -16.19 0.06
N GLY A 93 7.43 -16.82 -0.59
CA GLY A 93 7.69 -17.98 -1.45
C GLY A 93 8.69 -17.68 -2.55
N THR A 94 8.50 -16.52 -3.23
CA THR A 94 9.41 -16.04 -4.28
C THR A 94 10.79 -15.71 -3.74
N ALA A 95 10.90 -15.02 -2.62
CA ALA A 95 12.18 -14.66 -2.01
C ALA A 95 12.97 -15.91 -1.57
N LEU A 96 12.31 -16.89 -0.96
CA LEU A 96 12.93 -18.17 -0.59
C LEU A 96 13.43 -18.93 -1.82
N LEU A 97 12.66 -18.95 -2.91
CA LEU A 97 13.08 -19.55 -4.17
C LEU A 97 14.30 -18.82 -4.77
N LEU A 98 14.24 -17.49 -4.86
CA LEU A 98 15.31 -16.67 -5.43
C LEU A 98 16.59 -16.63 -4.56
N ASN A 99 16.49 -16.99 -3.30
CA ASN A 99 17.65 -17.12 -2.40
C ASN A 99 18.43 -18.42 -2.62
N GLN A 100 17.85 -19.40 -3.34
CA GLN A 100 18.52 -20.65 -3.67
C GLN A 100 19.48 -20.48 -4.85
N ARG A 101 20.52 -21.31 -4.87
CA ARG A 101 21.50 -21.36 -5.99
C ARG A 101 21.04 -22.41 -7.01
N PHE A 102 20.42 -21.96 -8.10
CA PHE A 102 20.07 -22.83 -9.23
C PHE A 102 20.35 -22.14 -10.58
N ARG A 103 20.49 -22.98 -11.65
CA ARG A 103 20.68 -22.45 -13.00
C ARG A 103 19.46 -21.67 -13.44
N GLY A 104 19.64 -20.44 -13.93
CA GLY A 104 18.54 -19.60 -14.41
C GLY A 104 17.91 -18.67 -13.36
N VAL A 105 18.36 -18.64 -12.09
CA VAL A 105 17.81 -17.76 -11.05
C VAL A 105 17.78 -16.29 -11.47
N ARG A 106 18.77 -15.83 -12.26
CA ARG A 106 18.80 -14.47 -12.80
C ARG A 106 17.64 -14.19 -13.74
N LEU A 107 17.32 -15.14 -14.61
CA LEU A 107 16.19 -15.03 -15.55
C LEU A 107 14.86 -14.99 -14.80
N VAL A 108 14.67 -15.89 -13.83
CA VAL A 108 13.46 -15.90 -12.99
C VAL A 108 13.31 -14.55 -12.23
N ARG A 109 14.41 -13.98 -11.74
CA ARG A 109 14.39 -12.66 -11.06
C ARG A 109 13.92 -11.55 -12.01
N VAL A 110 14.39 -11.54 -13.25
CA VAL A 110 13.94 -10.57 -14.26
C VAL A 110 12.46 -10.72 -14.52
N TRP A 111 11.97 -11.94 -14.75
CA TRP A 111 10.55 -12.21 -14.99
C TRP A 111 9.65 -11.78 -13.81
N VAL A 112 10.08 -12.04 -12.61
CA VAL A 112 9.33 -11.61 -11.41
C VAL A 112 9.23 -10.09 -11.36
N ILE A 113 10.33 -9.36 -11.59
CA ILE A 113 10.34 -7.89 -11.51
C ILE A 113 9.52 -7.23 -12.61
N LEU A 114 9.36 -7.87 -13.77
CA LEU A 114 8.61 -7.31 -14.91
C LEU A 114 7.18 -6.92 -14.54
N SER A 115 6.47 -7.70 -13.70
CA SER A 115 5.10 -7.37 -13.31
C SER A 115 4.98 -6.05 -12.54
N TRP A 116 6.02 -5.66 -11.81
CA TRP A 116 6.04 -4.40 -11.05
C TRP A 116 6.31 -3.16 -11.92
N ILE A 117 7.02 -3.34 -13.03
CA ILE A 117 7.38 -2.22 -13.94
C ILE A 117 6.19 -1.81 -14.83
N VAL A 118 5.22 -2.71 -15.03
CA VAL A 118 4.08 -2.45 -15.93
C VAL A 118 3.23 -1.28 -15.40
N PRO A 119 2.93 -0.26 -16.22
CA PRO A 119 2.04 0.83 -15.83
C PRO A 119 0.66 0.34 -15.42
N THR A 120 0.06 0.97 -14.38
CA THR A 120 -1.25 0.54 -13.82
C THR A 120 -2.33 0.38 -14.87
N ILE A 121 -2.42 1.34 -15.81
CA ILE A 121 -3.46 1.29 -16.86
C ILE A 121 -3.34 0.06 -17.73
N VAL A 122 -2.11 -0.36 -18.06
CA VAL A 122 -1.86 -1.57 -18.86
C VAL A 122 -2.23 -2.82 -18.06
N VAL A 123 -1.87 -2.87 -16.77
CA VAL A 123 -2.28 -3.95 -15.86
C VAL A 123 -3.80 -4.07 -15.84
N VAL A 124 -4.52 -2.97 -15.66
CA VAL A 124 -5.99 -2.96 -15.65
C VAL A 124 -6.57 -3.48 -16.94
N ILE A 125 -6.08 -3.04 -18.12
CA ILE A 125 -6.58 -3.48 -19.43
C ILE A 125 -6.37 -4.99 -19.60
N ILE A 126 -5.15 -5.48 -19.31
CA ILE A 126 -4.81 -6.90 -19.43
C ILE A 126 -5.71 -7.76 -18.51
N TRP A 127 -5.82 -7.39 -17.24
CA TRP A 127 -6.58 -8.19 -16.28
C TRP A 127 -8.09 -8.13 -16.52
N ARG A 128 -8.63 -6.97 -16.96
CA ARG A 128 -10.04 -6.88 -17.37
C ARG A 128 -10.34 -7.78 -18.57
N TRP A 129 -9.42 -7.88 -19.52
CA TRP A 129 -9.55 -8.81 -20.63
C TRP A 129 -9.41 -10.26 -20.18
N LEU A 130 -8.39 -10.61 -19.39
CA LEU A 130 -8.17 -11.98 -18.90
C LEU A 130 -9.34 -12.51 -18.06
N LEU A 131 -9.89 -11.66 -17.18
CA LEU A 131 -11.00 -12.00 -16.26
C LEU A 131 -12.38 -11.63 -16.82
N GLY A 132 -12.47 -11.23 -18.07
CA GLY A 132 -13.74 -10.90 -18.73
C GLY A 132 -14.74 -12.06 -18.67
N THR A 133 -16.00 -11.75 -18.35
CA THR A 133 -17.05 -12.77 -18.29
C THR A 133 -17.32 -13.38 -19.65
N SER A 134 -17.29 -12.57 -20.71
CA SER A 134 -17.47 -13.02 -22.09
C SER A 134 -16.10 -13.03 -22.79
N GLY A 135 -15.59 -14.20 -23.16
CA GLY A 135 -14.35 -14.36 -23.93
C GLY A 135 -13.05 -14.17 -23.12
N GLY A 136 -13.10 -14.06 -21.80
CA GLY A 136 -11.90 -13.99 -20.97
C GLY A 136 -11.16 -15.34 -20.91
N VAL A 137 -9.83 -15.30 -21.05
CA VAL A 137 -8.99 -16.52 -21.08
C VAL A 137 -9.15 -17.35 -19.81
N VAL A 138 -9.22 -16.71 -18.65
CA VAL A 138 -9.38 -17.42 -17.37
C VAL A 138 -10.72 -18.17 -17.34
N ASN A 139 -11.81 -17.54 -17.77
CA ASN A 139 -13.11 -18.19 -17.84
C ASN A 139 -13.13 -19.33 -18.86
N TYR A 140 -12.47 -19.15 -20.01
CA TYR A 140 -12.33 -20.22 -20.99
C TYR A 140 -11.64 -21.44 -20.38
N LEU A 141 -10.53 -21.25 -19.65
CA LEU A 141 -9.82 -22.33 -18.98
C LEU A 141 -10.65 -22.99 -17.88
N LEU A 142 -11.34 -22.22 -17.05
CA LEU A 142 -12.16 -22.74 -15.96
C LEU A 142 -13.29 -23.66 -16.48
N VAL A 143 -13.97 -23.23 -17.53
CA VAL A 143 -15.07 -24.01 -18.14
C VAL A 143 -14.52 -25.22 -18.91
N SER A 144 -13.45 -25.06 -19.71
CA SER A 144 -12.88 -26.16 -20.50
C SER A 144 -12.25 -27.27 -19.64
N LEU A 145 -11.76 -26.92 -18.46
CA LEU A 145 -11.22 -27.89 -17.48
C LEU A 145 -12.31 -28.47 -16.58
N GLY A 146 -13.57 -28.09 -16.76
CA GLY A 146 -14.70 -28.57 -15.97
C GLY A 146 -14.67 -28.09 -14.50
N LEU A 147 -13.92 -27.00 -14.21
CA LEU A 147 -13.84 -26.41 -12.86
C LEU A 147 -15.08 -25.57 -12.52
N THR A 148 -15.77 -25.08 -13.54
CA THR A 148 -17.05 -24.36 -13.42
C THR A 148 -17.97 -24.70 -14.59
N ASP A 149 -19.30 -24.76 -14.34
CA ASP A 149 -20.29 -25.04 -15.39
C ASP A 149 -20.58 -23.80 -16.27
N ARG A 150 -20.24 -22.63 -15.80
CA ARG A 150 -20.52 -21.35 -16.47
C ARG A 150 -19.45 -20.31 -16.14
N PRO A 151 -19.27 -19.29 -17.01
CA PRO A 151 -18.31 -18.21 -16.76
C PRO A 151 -18.55 -17.49 -15.43
N VAL A 152 -17.45 -17.23 -14.70
CA VAL A 152 -17.44 -16.50 -13.44
C VAL A 152 -17.44 -15.00 -13.69
N GLY A 153 -18.36 -14.28 -13.05
CA GLY A 153 -18.38 -12.82 -13.09
C GLY A 153 -17.41 -12.22 -12.09
N PHE A 154 -16.12 -12.24 -12.40
CA PHE A 154 -15.06 -11.78 -11.50
C PHE A 154 -15.25 -10.34 -10.97
N PHE A 155 -15.82 -9.47 -11.79
CA PHE A 155 -16.09 -8.07 -11.43
C PHE A 155 -17.59 -7.79 -11.21
N ALA A 156 -18.45 -8.77 -11.35
CA ALA A 156 -19.90 -8.60 -11.28
C ALA A 156 -20.49 -8.86 -9.88
N GLY A 157 -19.85 -9.69 -9.08
CA GLY A 157 -20.27 -10.00 -7.72
C GLY A 157 -19.62 -9.10 -6.67
N GLN A 158 -20.33 -8.84 -5.58
CA GLN A 158 -19.79 -7.97 -4.52
C GLN A 158 -18.50 -8.53 -3.88
N GLY A 159 -18.46 -9.82 -3.57
CA GLY A 159 -17.28 -10.47 -2.99
C GLY A 159 -16.19 -10.75 -4.03
N SER A 160 -16.57 -11.24 -5.23
CA SER A 160 -15.63 -11.57 -6.29
C SER A 160 -14.87 -10.35 -6.81
N ALA A 161 -15.52 -9.18 -6.89
CA ALA A 161 -14.88 -7.96 -7.37
C ALA A 161 -13.73 -7.52 -6.47
N MET A 162 -13.93 -7.48 -5.15
CA MET A 162 -12.87 -7.13 -4.20
C MET A 162 -11.74 -8.18 -4.21
N ALA A 163 -12.07 -9.46 -4.22
CA ALA A 163 -11.09 -10.54 -4.28
C ALA A 163 -10.25 -10.47 -5.58
N SER A 164 -10.88 -10.24 -6.73
CA SER A 164 -10.17 -10.08 -8.01
C SER A 164 -9.21 -8.90 -7.98
N LEU A 165 -9.64 -7.76 -7.45
CA LEU A 165 -8.78 -6.58 -7.30
C LEU A 165 -7.59 -6.85 -6.37
N VAL A 166 -7.79 -7.56 -5.25
CA VAL A 166 -6.71 -7.97 -4.33
C VAL A 166 -5.70 -8.87 -5.05
N VAL A 167 -6.17 -9.84 -5.86
CA VAL A 167 -5.28 -10.71 -6.64
C VAL A 167 -4.46 -9.90 -7.66
N ILE A 168 -5.11 -9.03 -8.42
CA ILE A 168 -4.47 -8.20 -9.44
C ILE A 168 -3.40 -7.29 -8.81
N ASN A 169 -3.76 -6.59 -7.74
CA ASN A 169 -2.85 -5.69 -7.06
C ASN A 169 -1.71 -6.43 -6.38
N SER A 170 -2.00 -7.60 -5.79
CA SER A 170 -0.96 -8.44 -5.19
C SER A 170 0.01 -8.97 -6.24
N TRP A 171 -0.46 -9.42 -7.40
CA TRP A 171 0.39 -9.83 -8.52
C TRP A 171 1.31 -8.69 -8.99
N ARG A 172 0.83 -7.46 -8.98
CA ARG A 172 1.63 -6.30 -9.37
C ARG A 172 2.69 -5.94 -8.34
N TRP A 173 2.38 -6.01 -7.05
CA TRP A 173 3.25 -5.48 -6.00
C TRP A 173 4.10 -6.54 -5.27
N PHE A 174 3.75 -7.85 -5.34
CA PHE A 174 4.54 -8.88 -4.66
C PHE A 174 6.02 -8.89 -5.05
N PRO A 175 6.44 -8.54 -6.31
CA PRO A 175 7.86 -8.57 -6.66
C PRO A 175 8.68 -7.56 -5.87
N PHE A 176 8.14 -6.37 -5.63
CA PHE A 176 8.79 -5.37 -4.78
C PHE A 176 9.01 -5.92 -3.36
N VAL A 177 7.96 -6.49 -2.77
CA VAL A 177 8.02 -7.11 -1.45
C VAL A 177 9.00 -8.30 -1.44
N ALA A 178 9.03 -9.11 -2.53
CA ALA A 178 9.93 -10.24 -2.67
C ALA A 178 11.41 -9.82 -2.71
N VAL A 179 11.74 -8.73 -3.41
CA VAL A 179 13.10 -8.19 -3.46
C VAL A 179 13.53 -7.70 -2.07
N MET A 180 12.65 -7.02 -1.35
CA MET A 180 12.94 -6.56 0.02
C MET A 180 13.14 -7.73 0.99
N LEU A 181 12.31 -8.77 0.90
CA LEU A 181 12.47 -10.00 1.69
C LEU A 181 13.75 -10.76 1.31
N LEU A 182 14.08 -10.81 0.02
CA LEU A 182 15.33 -11.43 -0.46
C LEU A 182 16.55 -10.70 0.11
N ALA A 183 16.54 -9.37 0.13
CA ALA A 183 17.60 -8.60 0.77
C ALA A 183 17.71 -8.89 2.28
N GLY A 184 16.57 -9.05 2.97
CA GLY A 184 16.52 -9.50 4.36
C GLY A 184 17.10 -10.90 4.56
N LEU A 185 16.75 -11.86 3.69
CA LEU A 185 17.29 -13.24 3.72
C LEU A 185 18.81 -13.27 3.52
N GLN A 186 19.33 -12.44 2.61
CA GLN A 186 20.77 -12.39 2.31
C GLN A 186 21.61 -11.76 3.44
N ARG A 187 20.99 -11.12 4.41
CA ARG A 187 21.68 -10.60 5.62
C ARG A 187 21.87 -11.66 6.70
N ILE A 188 21.18 -12.81 6.60
CA ILE A 188 21.31 -13.89 7.57
C ILE A 188 22.62 -14.64 7.31
N PRO A 189 23.54 -14.73 8.30
CA PRO A 189 24.80 -15.44 8.14
C PRO A 189 24.60 -16.92 7.77
N ALA A 190 25.38 -17.40 6.78
CA ALA A 190 25.29 -18.78 6.31
C ALA A 190 25.67 -19.78 7.41
N ASP A 191 26.60 -19.40 8.28
CA ASP A 191 27.10 -20.22 9.40
C ASP A 191 26.00 -20.69 10.33
N LEU A 192 24.92 -19.89 10.50
CA LEU A 192 23.77 -20.29 11.31
C LEU A 192 23.02 -21.50 10.70
N TYR A 193 22.94 -21.54 9.37
CA TYR A 193 22.30 -22.66 8.68
C TYR A 193 23.21 -23.90 8.63
N GLU A 194 24.52 -23.70 8.56
CA GLU A 194 25.51 -24.79 8.58
C GLU A 194 25.56 -25.43 9.96
N ALA A 195 25.64 -24.65 11.05
CA ALA A 195 25.59 -25.15 12.42
C ALA A 195 24.30 -25.92 12.68
N ALA A 196 23.13 -25.36 12.30
CA ALA A 196 21.86 -26.06 12.46
C ALA A 196 21.77 -27.36 11.61
N ALA A 197 22.49 -27.42 10.49
CA ALA A 197 22.56 -28.63 9.67
C ALA A 197 23.38 -29.73 10.36
N ILE A 198 24.47 -29.37 11.02
CA ILE A 198 25.32 -30.30 11.84
C ILE A 198 24.50 -30.83 13.02
N ASP A 199 23.65 -29.97 13.64
CA ASP A 199 22.76 -30.36 14.73
C ASP A 199 21.54 -31.20 14.26
N GLY A 200 21.46 -31.56 12.98
CA GLY A 200 20.39 -32.38 12.41
C GLY A 200 19.07 -31.65 12.17
N ALA A 201 19.06 -30.29 12.20
CA ALA A 201 17.84 -29.51 11.95
C ALA A 201 17.37 -29.64 10.50
N GLY A 202 16.13 -30.11 10.30
CA GLY A 202 15.48 -30.17 8.99
C GLY A 202 15.13 -28.79 8.42
N PRO A 203 14.73 -28.72 7.13
CA PRO A 203 14.43 -27.45 6.45
C PRO A 203 13.37 -26.59 7.17
N TRP A 204 12.30 -27.21 7.66
CA TRP A 204 11.24 -26.54 8.40
C TRP A 204 11.70 -25.99 9.75
N GLN A 205 12.56 -26.74 10.46
CA GLN A 205 13.12 -26.28 11.73
C GLN A 205 14.03 -25.07 11.52
N ARG A 206 14.89 -25.09 10.47
CA ARG A 206 15.74 -23.96 10.08
C ARG A 206 14.90 -22.75 9.67
N PHE A 207 13.83 -22.94 8.89
CA PHE A 207 12.91 -21.85 8.56
C PHE A 207 12.30 -21.23 9.82
N ARG A 208 11.71 -22.05 10.72
CA ARG A 208 10.98 -21.56 11.89
C ARG A 208 11.89 -20.96 12.97
N ARG A 209 13.11 -21.50 13.14
CA ARG A 209 14.00 -21.12 14.25
C ARG A 209 15.08 -20.10 13.85
N ILE A 210 15.42 -19.99 12.57
CA ILE A 210 16.46 -19.09 12.06
C ILE A 210 15.85 -18.06 11.11
N THR A 211 15.28 -18.52 9.99
CA THR A 211 14.82 -17.64 8.92
C THR A 211 13.71 -16.71 9.38
N TRP A 212 12.64 -17.26 9.93
CA TRP A 212 11.47 -16.51 10.33
C TRP A 212 11.76 -15.44 11.40
N PRO A 213 12.45 -15.77 12.53
CA PRO A 213 12.76 -14.74 13.53
C PRO A 213 13.68 -13.65 13.01
N LEU A 214 14.70 -13.98 12.22
CA LEU A 214 15.65 -13.00 11.69
C LEU A 214 15.06 -12.15 10.54
N LEU A 215 13.97 -12.61 9.90
CA LEU A 215 13.21 -11.84 8.92
C LEU A 215 12.16 -10.91 9.53
N GLN A 216 11.79 -11.12 10.80
CA GLN A 216 10.75 -10.32 11.47
C GLN A 216 10.99 -8.81 11.36
N PRO A 217 12.18 -8.25 11.57
CA PRO A 217 12.38 -6.81 11.42
C PRO A 217 12.06 -6.30 10.02
N THR A 218 12.45 -7.05 8.98
CA THR A 218 12.13 -6.71 7.58
C THR A 218 10.63 -6.82 7.31
N LEU A 219 9.97 -7.86 7.81
CA LEU A 219 8.52 -8.04 7.69
C LEU A 219 7.74 -6.92 8.39
N LEU A 220 8.21 -6.47 9.55
CA LEU A 220 7.59 -5.37 10.29
C LEU A 220 7.65 -4.05 9.52
N VAL A 221 8.82 -3.71 8.99
CA VAL A 221 8.98 -2.51 8.15
C VAL A 221 8.08 -2.58 6.92
N LEU A 222 8.08 -3.74 6.22
CA LEU A 222 7.21 -3.96 5.06
C LEU A 222 5.72 -3.91 5.44
N GLY A 223 5.35 -4.44 6.60
CA GLY A 223 3.99 -4.40 7.12
C GLY A 223 3.51 -2.97 7.35
N VAL A 224 4.32 -2.13 8.01
CA VAL A 224 3.98 -0.73 8.27
C VAL A 224 3.88 0.05 6.96
N VAL A 225 4.96 0.05 6.17
CA VAL A 225 5.03 0.81 4.91
C VAL A 225 3.99 0.29 3.91
N GLY A 226 3.86 -1.04 3.77
CA GLY A 226 2.89 -1.66 2.89
C GLY A 226 1.44 -1.33 3.26
N THR A 227 1.11 -1.27 4.56
CA THR A 227 -0.21 -0.85 5.04
C THR A 227 -0.52 0.58 4.62
N LEU A 228 0.41 1.53 4.86
CA LEU A 228 0.24 2.93 4.49
C LEU A 228 0.09 3.13 2.98
N LEU A 229 0.92 2.46 2.18
CA LEU A 229 0.86 2.53 0.72
C LEU A 229 -0.43 1.89 0.19
N SER A 230 -0.80 0.72 0.71
CA SER A 230 -1.99 -0.01 0.28
C SER A 230 -3.28 0.73 0.61
N PHE A 231 -3.33 1.42 1.76
CA PHE A 231 -4.51 2.19 2.17
C PHE A 231 -4.80 3.36 1.22
N ASN A 232 -3.76 3.94 0.60
CA ASN A 232 -3.88 5.07 -0.32
C ASN A 232 -4.11 4.65 -1.78
N VAL A 233 -4.21 3.36 -2.09
CA VAL A 233 -4.42 2.89 -3.46
C VAL A 233 -5.80 3.30 -3.96
N PHE A 234 -5.80 4.06 -5.06
CA PHE A 234 -6.98 4.54 -5.75
C PHE A 234 -7.05 4.03 -7.20
N ASP A 235 -5.94 4.17 -7.93
CA ASP A 235 -5.84 4.03 -9.38
C ASP A 235 -6.37 2.69 -9.89
N ILE A 236 -5.88 1.57 -9.36
CA ILE A 236 -6.26 0.23 -9.83
C ILE A 236 -7.73 -0.08 -9.52
N ILE A 237 -8.25 0.36 -8.36
CA ILE A 237 -9.66 0.15 -7.99
C ILE A 237 -10.56 0.98 -8.90
N TRP A 238 -10.22 2.27 -9.06
CA TRP A 238 -11.00 3.18 -9.86
C TRP A 238 -11.05 2.79 -11.35
N LEU A 239 -9.89 2.49 -11.93
CA LEU A 239 -9.78 2.12 -13.33
C LEU A 239 -10.41 0.75 -13.65
N THR A 240 -10.47 -0.15 -12.67
CA THR A 240 -11.03 -1.50 -12.90
C THR A 240 -12.54 -1.53 -12.70
N THR A 241 -13.05 -1.03 -11.56
CA THR A 241 -14.44 -1.20 -11.14
C THR A 241 -15.15 0.11 -10.82
N ALA A 242 -14.42 1.24 -10.75
CA ALA A 242 -14.94 2.54 -10.30
C ALA A 242 -15.72 2.45 -8.96
N GLY A 243 -15.28 1.58 -8.04
CA GLY A 243 -15.95 1.34 -6.76
C GLY A 243 -17.09 0.33 -6.80
N GLY A 244 -17.48 -0.19 -7.99
CA GLY A 244 -18.58 -1.13 -8.20
C GLY A 244 -18.24 -2.61 -7.93
N PRO A 245 -19.21 -3.50 -8.08
CA PRO A 245 -20.65 -3.26 -8.25
C PRO A 245 -21.32 -2.77 -6.96
N SER A 246 -22.28 -1.88 -7.08
CA SER A 246 -23.06 -1.36 -5.93
C SER A 246 -22.20 -0.89 -4.74
N GLY A 247 -21.06 -0.29 -4.99
CA GLY A 247 -20.11 0.18 -3.98
C GLY A 247 -19.25 -0.92 -3.33
N ALA A 248 -19.26 -2.16 -3.81
CA ALA A 248 -18.56 -3.29 -3.18
C ALA A 248 -17.02 -3.12 -3.12
N THR A 249 -16.44 -2.33 -4.03
CA THR A 249 -15.02 -2.02 -4.05
C THR A 249 -14.72 -0.55 -3.73
N GLN A 250 -15.72 0.19 -3.20
CA GLN A 250 -15.57 1.58 -2.81
C GLN A 250 -14.78 1.69 -1.50
N THR A 251 -13.46 1.83 -1.62
CA THR A 251 -12.56 2.15 -0.50
C THR A 251 -12.61 3.64 -0.14
N LEU A 252 -11.97 4.05 0.95
CA LEU A 252 -11.96 5.46 1.37
C LEU A 252 -11.39 6.41 0.29
N PRO A 253 -10.26 6.14 -0.40
CA PRO A 253 -9.81 7.00 -1.48
C PRO A 253 -10.83 7.14 -2.62
N VAL A 254 -11.55 6.06 -2.95
CA VAL A 254 -12.60 6.09 -3.98
C VAL A 254 -13.79 6.93 -3.52
N LEU A 255 -14.22 6.78 -2.25
CA LEU A 255 -15.31 7.57 -1.68
C LEU A 255 -14.95 9.06 -1.63
N ILE A 256 -13.73 9.41 -1.21
CA ILE A 256 -13.23 10.80 -1.19
C ILE A 256 -13.28 11.39 -2.60
N TYR A 257 -12.78 10.67 -3.59
CA TYR A 257 -12.82 11.09 -4.99
C TYR A 257 -14.25 11.32 -5.48
N GLU A 258 -15.17 10.40 -5.22
CA GLU A 258 -16.57 10.55 -5.62
C GLU A 258 -17.24 11.73 -4.92
N THR A 259 -16.96 11.95 -3.64
CA THR A 259 -17.50 13.08 -2.88
C THR A 259 -16.99 14.40 -3.42
N ALA A 260 -15.69 14.48 -3.74
CA ALA A 260 -15.08 15.69 -4.28
C ALA A 260 -15.53 16.01 -5.71
N PHE A 261 -15.41 15.03 -6.62
CA PHE A 261 -15.46 15.27 -8.07
C PHE A 261 -16.76 14.82 -8.76
N LYS A 262 -17.54 13.95 -8.13
CA LYS A 262 -18.86 13.55 -8.64
C LYS A 262 -20.00 14.26 -7.91
N SER A 263 -19.85 14.39 -6.58
CA SER A 263 -20.89 15.04 -5.76
C SER A 263 -20.63 16.52 -5.52
N TYR A 264 -19.46 17.04 -5.94
CA TYR A 264 -19.04 18.44 -5.78
C TYR A 264 -19.11 18.94 -4.33
N ARG A 265 -18.82 18.05 -3.34
CA ARG A 265 -18.78 18.39 -1.92
C ARG A 265 -17.33 18.43 -1.42
N LEU A 266 -16.60 19.45 -1.88
CA LEU A 266 -15.15 19.55 -1.63
C LEU A 266 -14.82 19.70 -0.14
N GLY A 267 -15.65 20.44 0.63
CA GLY A 267 -15.48 20.59 2.07
C GLY A 267 -15.57 19.25 2.81
N GLN A 268 -16.57 18.42 2.47
CA GLN A 268 -16.72 17.09 3.06
C GLN A 268 -15.61 16.11 2.62
N ALA A 269 -15.22 16.15 1.35
CA ALA A 269 -14.10 15.33 0.86
C ALA A 269 -12.78 15.69 1.54
N ALA A 270 -12.53 16.98 1.75
CA ALA A 270 -11.37 17.47 2.49
C ALA A 270 -11.41 17.03 3.96
N ALA A 271 -12.58 17.09 4.63
CA ALA A 271 -12.76 16.59 5.99
C ALA A 271 -12.48 15.08 6.08
N MET A 272 -12.98 14.27 5.13
CA MET A 272 -12.64 12.84 5.04
C MET A 272 -11.12 12.64 4.87
N SER A 273 -10.47 13.39 3.98
CA SER A 273 -9.03 13.28 3.73
C SER A 273 -8.20 13.61 4.97
N VAL A 274 -8.60 14.65 5.73
CA VAL A 274 -7.94 15.01 6.99
C VAL A 274 -8.11 13.92 8.03
N LEU A 275 -9.33 13.39 8.22
CA LEU A 275 -9.60 12.28 9.16
C LEU A 275 -8.77 11.04 8.81
N VAL A 276 -8.74 10.64 7.54
CA VAL A 276 -7.96 9.49 7.07
C VAL A 276 -6.46 9.73 7.27
N SER A 277 -5.96 10.93 6.96
CA SER A 277 -4.55 11.27 7.17
C SER A 277 -4.15 11.20 8.64
N LEU A 278 -4.98 11.74 9.53
CA LEU A 278 -4.76 11.67 10.99
C LEU A 278 -4.80 10.23 11.50
N ALA A 279 -5.75 9.41 11.04
CA ALA A 279 -5.85 8.01 11.39
C ALA A 279 -4.62 7.21 10.94
N LEU A 280 -4.16 7.40 9.69
CA LEU A 280 -2.97 6.74 9.17
C LEU A 280 -1.68 7.20 9.88
N MET A 281 -1.57 8.48 10.19
CA MET A 281 -0.42 9.00 10.95
C MET A 281 -0.39 8.41 12.36
N SER A 282 -1.55 8.37 13.04
CA SER A 282 -1.68 7.74 14.35
C SER A 282 -1.33 6.24 14.29
N LEU A 283 -1.82 5.54 13.28
CA LEU A 283 -1.50 4.12 13.05
C LEU A 283 0.01 3.93 12.81
N ALA A 284 0.65 4.77 12.00
CA ALA A 284 2.08 4.70 11.75
C ALA A 284 2.90 4.89 13.03
N VAL A 285 2.55 5.89 13.86
CA VAL A 285 3.19 6.13 15.15
C VAL A 285 2.98 4.96 16.11
N LEU A 286 1.76 4.44 16.21
CA LEU A 286 1.46 3.29 17.07
C LEU A 286 2.22 2.02 16.62
N LEU A 287 2.25 1.75 15.33
CA LEU A 287 2.98 0.58 14.80
C LEU A 287 4.49 0.73 15.02
N THR A 288 5.08 1.88 14.76
CA THR A 288 6.51 2.11 15.00
C THR A 288 6.86 2.01 16.48
N TRP A 289 6.02 2.53 17.38
CA TRP A 289 6.23 2.42 18.82
C TRP A 289 6.07 0.97 19.34
N ALA A 290 5.03 0.26 18.87
CA ALA A 290 4.76 -1.13 19.29
C ALA A 290 5.83 -2.11 18.78
N LEU A 291 6.46 -1.80 17.64
CA LEU A 291 7.40 -2.67 16.93
C LEU A 291 8.86 -2.24 17.13
N ALA A 292 9.11 -1.12 17.80
CA ALA A 292 10.45 -0.71 18.16
C ALA A 292 11.13 -1.81 19.01
N PRO A 293 12.39 -2.17 18.71
CA PRO A 293 13.13 -3.15 19.50
C PRO A 293 13.21 -2.68 20.95
N LYS A 294 12.65 -3.48 21.88
CA LYS A 294 12.74 -3.24 23.32
C LYS A 294 14.15 -3.55 23.81
N GLY A 295 15.15 -2.73 23.47
CA GLY A 295 16.51 -3.09 23.84
C GLY A 295 17.62 -2.08 23.62
N GLU A 296 17.32 -0.84 23.21
CA GLU A 296 18.33 0.23 23.16
C GLU A 296 17.72 1.52 23.73
N ALA A 297 17.59 1.57 25.05
CA ALA A 297 17.43 2.79 25.84
C ALA A 297 18.53 2.85 26.89
#